data_d3f1534924072e936ab6b29d88595b44
#
_entry.id   d3f1534924072e936ab6b29d88595b44
#
_cell.length_a   1.000
_cell.length_b   1.000
_cell.length_c   1.000
_cell.angle_alpha   90.00
_cell.angle_beta   90.00
_cell.angle_gamma   90.00
#
_symmetry.space_group_name_H-M   'P 1'
#
loop_
_entity.id
_entity.type
_entity.pdbx_description
1 polymer ?
#
loop_
_entity_poly.entity_id
_entity_poly.type
_entity_poly.pdbx_seq_one_letter_code
_entity_poly.pdbx_strand_id
1 'polypeptide(L)'
;MLETAKRQLQAACDSAGTTVSLMGWSLGGIYARELAKELPEYVRSVITLGTPFAGPPRSTNAWRIYELTSGRAIEREADNYDLPNAPPVPTTSIYSRSDGIVAWQGSIQQQADHNPHTENVEVLASHIGIGLNPSAWWAVADRLAQRPGEWQPFDRKGLFGLKGLLYPDPNRV
;
A
#
# COMPACT_ATOMS: atom_id res chain seq x y z
N MET A 1 -7.86 -15.06 -9.95
CA MET A 1 -6.59 -14.65 -9.30
C MET A 1 -6.80 -14.44 -7.81
N LEU A 2 -7.76 -13.64 -7.37
CA LEU A 2 -8.01 -13.35 -5.95
C LEU A 2 -8.28 -14.61 -5.11
N GLU A 3 -9.09 -15.55 -5.58
CA GLU A 3 -9.37 -16.81 -4.88
C GLU A 3 -8.12 -17.68 -4.63
N THR A 4 -7.16 -17.64 -5.53
CA THR A 4 -5.87 -18.32 -5.31
C THR A 4 -5.06 -17.59 -4.23
N ALA A 5 -5.05 -16.26 -4.25
CA ALA A 5 -4.37 -15.45 -3.25
C ALA A 5 -4.99 -15.60 -1.86
N LYS A 6 -6.32 -15.71 -1.74
CA LYS A 6 -7.00 -16.01 -0.47
C LYS A 6 -6.52 -17.34 0.14
N ARG A 7 -6.49 -18.40 -0.68
CA ARG A 7 -5.99 -19.71 -0.22
C ARG A 7 -4.52 -19.66 0.21
N GLN A 8 -3.70 -18.90 -0.52
CA GLN A 8 -2.29 -18.72 -0.15
C GLN A 8 -2.14 -17.94 1.16
N LEU A 9 -2.95 -16.90 1.36
CA LEU A 9 -2.98 -16.13 2.60
C LEU A 9 -3.33 -17.02 3.80
N GLN A 10 -4.40 -17.80 3.70
CA GLN A 10 -4.83 -18.74 4.75
C GLN A 10 -3.74 -19.75 5.06
N ALA A 11 -3.16 -20.39 4.03
CA ALA A 11 -2.08 -21.34 4.20
C ALA A 11 -0.81 -20.73 4.84
N ALA A 12 -0.51 -19.46 4.53
CA ALA A 12 0.61 -18.75 5.15
C ALA A 12 0.36 -18.49 6.64
N CYS A 13 -0.87 -18.08 7.01
CA CYS A 13 -1.25 -17.89 8.41
C CYS A 13 -1.26 -19.20 9.19
N ASP A 14 -1.79 -20.28 8.61
CA ASP A 14 -1.79 -21.61 9.23
C ASP A 14 -0.35 -22.09 9.49
N SER A 15 0.54 -21.90 8.51
CA SER A 15 1.95 -22.26 8.63
C SER A 15 2.71 -21.42 9.67
N ALA A 16 2.38 -20.13 9.76
CA ALA A 16 3.00 -19.20 10.71
C ALA A 16 2.41 -19.27 12.11
N GLY A 17 1.21 -19.83 12.27
CA GLY A 17 0.46 -19.82 13.53
C GLY A 17 0.02 -18.41 13.98
N THR A 18 0.01 -17.43 13.06
CA THR A 18 -0.32 -16.02 13.35
C THR A 18 -0.74 -15.28 12.08
N THR A 19 -1.30 -14.08 12.25
CA THR A 19 -1.60 -13.17 11.13
C THR A 19 -0.34 -12.72 10.40
N VAL A 20 -0.44 -12.43 9.10
CA VAL A 20 0.67 -11.99 8.27
C VAL A 20 0.50 -10.56 7.79
N SER A 21 1.59 -9.88 7.48
CA SER A 21 1.54 -8.58 6.80
C SER A 21 1.55 -8.77 5.30
N LEU A 22 0.71 -8.02 4.60
CA LEU A 22 0.67 -8.00 3.14
C LEU A 22 1.43 -6.80 2.62
N MET A 23 2.31 -7.02 1.65
CA MET A 23 2.99 -5.93 0.95
C MET A 23 2.74 -6.08 -0.55
N GLY A 24 2.39 -4.96 -1.20
CA GLY A 24 2.15 -4.96 -2.62
C GLY A 24 2.71 -3.71 -3.32
N TRP A 25 3.33 -3.92 -4.47
CA TRP A 25 3.80 -2.86 -5.35
C TRP A 25 2.85 -2.71 -6.54
N SER A 26 2.54 -1.44 -6.90
CA SER A 26 1.68 -1.13 -8.05
C SER A 26 0.34 -1.88 -7.96
N LEU A 27 -0.04 -2.64 -8.97
CA LEU A 27 -1.22 -3.50 -8.99
C LEU A 27 -1.26 -4.51 -7.83
N GLY A 28 -0.09 -5.03 -7.43
CA GLY A 28 0.01 -5.96 -6.30
C GLY A 28 -0.50 -5.36 -4.99
N GLY A 29 -0.38 -4.04 -4.81
CA GLY A 29 -0.93 -3.35 -3.65
C GLY A 29 -2.46 -3.30 -3.64
N ILE A 30 -3.11 -3.26 -4.81
CA ILE A 30 -4.57 -3.39 -4.91
C ILE A 30 -5.01 -4.75 -4.39
N TYR A 31 -4.38 -5.84 -4.85
CA TYR A 31 -4.69 -7.18 -4.36
C TYR A 31 -4.45 -7.33 -2.87
N ALA A 32 -3.36 -6.77 -2.34
CA ALA A 32 -3.09 -6.79 -0.90
C ALA A 32 -4.19 -6.08 -0.10
N ARG A 33 -4.68 -4.94 -0.58
CA ARG A 33 -5.77 -4.19 0.05
C ARG A 33 -7.09 -4.97 0.02
N GLU A 34 -7.45 -5.51 -1.15
CA GLU A 34 -8.71 -6.24 -1.30
C GLU A 34 -8.70 -7.55 -0.47
N LEU A 35 -7.59 -8.28 -0.43
CA LEU A 35 -7.44 -9.44 0.46
C LEU A 35 -7.64 -9.07 1.93
N ALA A 36 -7.09 -7.95 2.36
CA ALA A 36 -7.23 -7.49 3.75
C ALA A 36 -8.65 -6.98 4.08
N LYS A 37 -9.43 -6.54 3.10
CA LYS A 37 -10.85 -6.21 3.27
C LYS A 37 -11.71 -7.47 3.38
N GLU A 38 -11.41 -8.48 2.57
CA GLU A 38 -12.21 -9.71 2.54
C GLU A 38 -11.85 -10.69 3.67
N LEU A 39 -10.59 -10.71 4.12
CA LEU A 39 -10.06 -11.64 5.11
C LEU A 39 -9.22 -10.90 6.19
N PRO A 40 -9.79 -9.88 6.87
CA PRO A 40 -9.04 -9.07 7.82
C PRO A 40 -8.49 -9.86 9.01
N GLU A 41 -9.13 -10.96 9.39
CA GLU A 41 -8.71 -11.82 10.49
C GLU A 41 -7.38 -12.54 10.24
N TYR A 42 -6.94 -12.65 8.98
CA TYR A 42 -5.65 -13.23 8.58
C TYR A 42 -4.56 -12.16 8.40
N VAL A 43 -4.92 -10.87 8.38
CA VAL A 43 -4.01 -9.80 7.99
C VAL A 43 -3.66 -8.90 9.18
N ARG A 44 -2.37 -8.83 9.50
CA ARG A 44 -1.84 -7.94 10.53
C ARG A 44 -1.76 -6.48 10.09
N SER A 45 -1.31 -6.26 8.87
CA SER A 45 -1.14 -4.93 8.28
C SER A 45 -0.99 -5.00 6.77
N VAL A 46 -1.25 -3.87 6.10
CA VAL A 46 -1.04 -3.71 4.65
C VAL A 46 -0.03 -2.60 4.39
N ILE A 47 0.94 -2.86 3.52
CA ILE A 47 1.90 -1.87 3.03
C ILE A 47 1.82 -1.83 1.51
N THR A 48 1.58 -0.66 0.94
CA THR A 48 1.53 -0.48 -0.51
C THR A 48 2.66 0.43 -1.00
N LEU A 49 3.21 0.14 -2.18
CA LEU A 49 4.26 0.94 -2.82
C LEU A 49 3.79 1.40 -4.21
N GLY A 50 3.61 2.71 -4.40
CA GLY A 50 3.18 3.28 -5.67
C GLY A 50 1.88 2.66 -6.22
N THR A 51 0.90 2.38 -5.38
CA THR A 51 -0.32 1.65 -5.71
C THR A 51 -1.46 2.63 -6.02
N PRO A 52 -2.09 2.54 -7.21
CA PRO A 52 -3.17 3.44 -7.61
C PRO A 52 -4.54 2.96 -7.11
N PHE A 53 -4.89 3.23 -5.85
CA PHE A 53 -6.18 2.86 -5.27
C PHE A 53 -7.12 4.05 -5.04
N ALA A 54 -6.62 5.30 -5.10
CA ALA A 54 -7.42 6.50 -4.90
C ALA A 54 -7.68 7.22 -6.22
N GLY A 55 -8.88 7.71 -6.41
CA GLY A 55 -9.30 8.44 -7.60
C GLY A 55 -10.06 7.58 -8.63
N PRO A 56 -10.73 8.22 -9.59
CA PRO A 56 -11.50 7.51 -10.59
C PRO A 56 -10.56 6.68 -11.50
N PRO A 57 -10.97 5.46 -11.89
CA PRO A 57 -10.14 4.53 -12.66
C PRO A 57 -9.55 5.12 -13.95
N ARG A 58 -10.22 6.12 -14.54
CA ARG A 58 -9.82 6.77 -15.81
C ARG A 58 -8.93 8.00 -15.65
N SER A 59 -8.77 8.56 -14.43
CA SER A 59 -7.99 9.78 -14.22
C SER A 59 -6.51 9.52 -13.95
N THR A 60 -6.12 8.29 -13.73
CA THR A 60 -4.74 7.88 -13.50
C THR A 60 -4.23 7.10 -14.72
N ASN A 61 -2.94 7.21 -15.05
CA ASN A 61 -2.29 6.29 -15.98
C ASN A 61 -2.34 4.83 -15.49
N ALA A 62 -3.05 4.57 -14.40
CA ALA A 62 -3.30 3.25 -13.83
C ALA A 62 -3.93 2.29 -14.85
N TRP A 63 -4.83 2.77 -15.73
CA TRP A 63 -5.36 1.97 -16.82
C TRP A 63 -4.26 1.43 -17.75
N ARG A 64 -3.16 2.20 -17.95
CA ARG A 64 -2.00 1.74 -18.72
C ARG A 64 -1.22 0.64 -18.00
N ILE A 65 -1.17 0.67 -16.67
CA ILE A 65 -0.58 -0.44 -15.89
C ILE A 65 -1.45 -1.68 -16.03
N TYR A 66 -2.76 -1.52 -15.99
CA TYR A 66 -3.72 -2.59 -16.23
C TYR A 66 -3.56 -3.18 -17.64
N GLU A 67 -3.43 -2.35 -18.68
CA GLU A 67 -3.19 -2.82 -20.06
C GLU A 67 -1.85 -3.54 -20.23
N LEU A 68 -0.77 -3.03 -19.59
CA LEU A 68 0.57 -3.60 -19.70
C LEU A 68 0.74 -4.93 -18.96
N THR A 69 -0.02 -5.17 -17.88
CA THR A 69 0.22 -6.32 -17.01
C THR A 69 -0.79 -7.46 -17.17
N SER A 70 -1.97 -7.25 -17.69
CA SER A 70 -3.03 -8.27 -17.55
C SER A 70 -4.02 -8.40 -18.69
N GLY A 71 -3.92 -7.64 -19.76
CA GLY A 71 -4.91 -7.73 -20.83
C GLY A 71 -6.36 -7.73 -20.28
N ARG A 72 -7.26 -7.13 -20.93
CA ARG A 72 -8.76 -7.02 -20.81
C ARG A 72 -9.53 -7.66 -19.63
N ALA A 73 -8.94 -8.50 -18.77
CA ALA A 73 -9.65 -9.24 -17.72
C ALA A 73 -9.88 -8.41 -16.45
N ILE A 74 -9.01 -7.43 -16.14
CA ILE A 74 -9.02 -6.71 -14.86
C ILE A 74 -9.99 -5.51 -14.87
N GLU A 75 -10.29 -4.91 -16.03
CA GLU A 75 -11.28 -3.81 -16.09
C GLU A 75 -12.65 -4.20 -15.50
N ARG A 76 -13.06 -5.45 -15.69
CA ARG A 76 -14.35 -5.95 -15.17
C ARG A 76 -14.32 -6.28 -13.67
N GLU A 77 -13.16 -6.56 -13.11
CA GLU A 77 -13.02 -6.84 -11.67
C GLU A 77 -12.88 -5.55 -10.87
N ALA A 78 -12.17 -4.53 -11.39
CA ALA A 78 -11.93 -3.27 -10.69
C ALA A 78 -13.21 -2.46 -10.40
N ASP A 79 -14.21 -2.56 -11.26
CA ASP A 79 -15.50 -1.88 -11.08
C ASP A 79 -16.31 -2.43 -9.89
N ASN A 80 -15.94 -3.60 -9.37
CA ASN A 80 -16.60 -4.24 -8.24
C ASN A 80 -15.93 -3.95 -6.88
N TYR A 81 -14.80 -3.24 -6.85
CA TYR A 81 -14.04 -2.97 -5.63
C TYR A 81 -14.16 -1.51 -5.20
N ASP A 82 -14.36 -1.29 -3.91
CA ASP A 82 -14.28 0.03 -3.30
C ASP A 82 -12.80 0.37 -2.99
N LEU A 83 -12.04 0.60 -4.05
CA LEU A 83 -10.59 0.76 -3.98
C LEU A 83 -10.12 1.89 -3.03
N PRO A 84 -10.77 3.07 -2.98
CA PRO A 84 -10.34 4.16 -2.11
C PRO A 84 -10.44 3.87 -0.62
N ASN A 85 -11.41 3.05 -0.21
CA ASN A 85 -11.59 2.72 1.20
C ASN A 85 -10.40 1.92 1.75
N ALA A 86 -9.96 2.31 2.96
CA ALA A 86 -8.88 1.60 3.64
C ALA A 86 -9.34 0.19 4.09
N PRO A 87 -8.47 -0.81 4.04
CA PRO A 87 -8.69 -2.06 4.77
C PRO A 87 -8.90 -1.80 6.26
N PRO A 88 -9.65 -2.64 7.00
CA PRO A 88 -9.90 -2.46 8.44
C PRO A 88 -8.71 -2.89 9.31
N VAL A 89 -7.50 -2.84 8.78
CA VAL A 89 -6.23 -3.18 9.45
C VAL A 89 -5.21 -2.05 9.24
N PRO A 90 -4.18 -1.93 10.08
CA PRO A 90 -3.13 -0.92 9.91
C PRO A 90 -2.61 -0.88 8.48
N THR A 91 -2.65 0.29 7.85
CA THR A 91 -2.36 0.44 6.42
C THR A 91 -1.40 1.60 6.18
N THR A 92 -0.27 1.31 5.55
CA THR A 92 0.73 2.31 5.15
C THR A 92 0.85 2.38 3.63
N SER A 93 0.63 3.57 3.06
CA SER A 93 0.90 3.83 1.66
C SER A 93 2.23 4.53 1.48
N ILE A 94 3.19 3.88 0.83
CA ILE A 94 4.47 4.45 0.43
C ILE A 94 4.34 4.91 -1.02
N TYR A 95 4.56 6.19 -1.27
CA TYR A 95 4.36 6.79 -2.58
C TYR A 95 5.47 7.76 -2.95
N SER A 96 5.51 8.19 -4.20
CA SER A 96 6.46 9.21 -4.67
C SER A 96 5.78 10.20 -5.60
N ARG A 97 6.04 11.50 -5.41
CA ARG A 97 5.58 12.55 -6.34
C ARG A 97 6.32 12.49 -7.68
N SER A 98 7.47 11.83 -7.74
CA SER A 98 8.26 11.62 -8.95
C SER A 98 8.08 10.21 -9.57
N ASP A 99 6.99 9.52 -9.24
CA ASP A 99 6.68 8.16 -9.72
C ASP A 99 6.73 8.05 -11.26
N GLY A 100 6.12 8.98 -11.97
CA GLY A 100 6.13 9.08 -13.44
C GLY A 100 5.15 8.12 -14.16
N ILE A 101 4.60 7.11 -13.47
CA ILE A 101 3.63 6.16 -14.01
C ILE A 101 2.28 6.30 -13.29
N VAL A 102 2.29 6.22 -11.98
CA VAL A 102 1.12 6.43 -11.14
C VAL A 102 1.09 7.89 -10.67
N ALA A 103 0.00 8.59 -10.94
CA ALA A 103 -0.22 9.89 -10.33
C ALA A 103 -0.23 9.72 -8.80
N TRP A 104 0.66 10.39 -8.09
CA TRP A 104 0.87 10.20 -6.65
C TRP A 104 -0.41 10.39 -5.83
N GLN A 105 -1.33 11.26 -6.28
CA GLN A 105 -2.65 11.44 -5.67
C GLN A 105 -3.47 10.15 -5.66
N GLY A 106 -3.24 9.28 -6.64
CA GLY A 106 -3.86 7.96 -6.71
C GLY A 106 -3.35 6.96 -5.68
N SER A 107 -2.26 7.30 -4.98
CA SER A 107 -1.66 6.47 -3.93
C SER A 107 -1.85 7.05 -2.53
N ILE A 108 -2.65 8.11 -2.36
CA ILE A 108 -2.88 8.74 -1.06
C ILE A 108 -4.10 8.12 -0.37
N GLN A 109 -3.86 7.52 0.79
CA GLN A 109 -4.93 7.05 1.65
C GLN A 109 -5.54 8.23 2.40
N GLN A 110 -6.82 8.45 2.21
CA GLN A 110 -7.60 9.36 3.04
C GLN A 110 -7.89 8.68 4.39
N GLN A 111 -7.84 9.46 5.46
CA GLN A 111 -8.29 8.96 6.76
C GLN A 111 -9.79 8.66 6.72
N ALA A 112 -10.17 7.56 7.35
CA ALA A 112 -11.54 7.13 7.47
C ALA A 112 -11.83 6.72 8.92
N ASP A 113 -13.03 7.02 9.40
CA ASP A 113 -13.42 6.75 10.80
C ASP A 113 -13.31 5.27 11.17
N HIS A 114 -13.53 4.37 10.19
CA HIS A 114 -13.45 2.93 10.42
C HIS A 114 -12.00 2.40 10.53
N ASN A 115 -11.00 3.16 10.11
CA ASN A 115 -9.59 2.82 10.29
C ASN A 115 -8.72 4.06 10.53
N PRO A 116 -8.49 4.45 11.78
CA PRO A 116 -7.60 5.56 12.15
C PRO A 116 -6.11 5.19 11.97
N HIS A 117 -5.78 3.92 11.80
CA HIS A 117 -4.41 3.42 11.68
C HIS A 117 -3.94 3.42 10.20
N THR A 118 -4.13 4.57 9.54
CA THR A 118 -3.68 4.77 8.17
C THR A 118 -2.66 5.88 8.09
N GLU A 119 -1.68 5.72 7.20
CA GLU A 119 -0.67 6.74 6.96
C GLU A 119 -0.16 6.76 5.52
N ASN A 120 0.45 7.86 5.13
CA ASN A 120 1.10 8.05 3.84
C ASN A 120 2.56 8.42 4.08
N VAL A 121 3.49 7.68 3.48
CA VAL A 121 4.94 7.91 3.57
C VAL A 121 5.47 8.28 2.19
N GLU A 122 5.94 9.52 2.04
CA GLU A 122 6.55 9.96 0.79
C GLU A 122 8.04 9.57 0.74
N VAL A 123 8.47 9.06 -0.42
CA VAL A 123 9.87 8.80 -0.75
C VAL A 123 10.20 9.40 -2.12
N LEU A 124 11.47 9.61 -2.43
CA LEU A 124 11.91 10.08 -3.75
C LEU A 124 12.30 8.88 -4.61
N ALA A 125 11.44 8.50 -5.54
CA ALA A 125 11.66 7.36 -6.42
C ALA A 125 10.84 7.45 -7.70
N SER A 126 11.30 6.82 -8.79
CA SER A 126 10.43 6.47 -9.92
C SER A 126 9.55 5.28 -9.56
N HIS A 127 8.53 4.99 -10.38
CA HIS A 127 7.62 3.85 -10.16
C HIS A 127 8.34 2.50 -10.00
N ILE A 128 9.27 2.22 -10.91
CA ILE A 128 10.09 0.99 -10.83
C ILE A 128 11.12 1.12 -9.70
N GLY A 129 11.70 2.30 -9.53
CA GLY A 129 12.73 2.56 -8.54
C GLY A 129 12.25 2.44 -7.09
N ILE A 130 10.96 2.63 -6.81
CA ILE A 130 10.42 2.56 -5.44
C ILE A 130 10.64 1.18 -4.81
N GLY A 131 10.55 0.12 -5.61
CA GLY A 131 10.80 -1.25 -5.16
C GLY A 131 12.27 -1.55 -4.84
N LEU A 132 13.20 -0.69 -5.23
CA LEU A 132 14.64 -0.79 -4.97
C LEU A 132 15.15 0.34 -4.07
N ASN A 133 14.29 1.25 -3.66
CA ASN A 133 14.66 2.45 -2.91
C ASN A 133 14.96 2.13 -1.44
N PRO A 134 16.18 2.42 -0.92
CA PRO A 134 16.52 2.15 0.47
C PRO A 134 15.61 2.83 1.49
N SER A 135 15.12 4.05 1.19
CA SER A 135 14.19 4.76 2.07
C SER A 135 12.84 4.05 2.11
N ALA A 136 12.34 3.55 0.97
CA ALA A 136 11.11 2.75 0.96
C ALA A 136 11.26 1.48 1.80
N TRP A 137 12.38 0.77 1.65
CA TRP A 137 12.66 -0.44 2.43
C TRP A 137 12.87 -0.16 3.92
N TRP A 138 13.45 0.99 4.26
CA TRP A 138 13.53 1.41 5.67
C TRP A 138 12.13 1.61 6.26
N ALA A 139 11.24 2.31 5.55
CA ALA A 139 9.86 2.49 6.00
C ALA A 139 9.14 1.14 6.11
N VAL A 140 9.30 0.24 5.14
CA VAL A 140 8.75 -1.13 5.20
C VAL A 140 9.25 -1.87 6.43
N ALA A 141 10.56 -1.88 6.68
CA ALA A 141 11.15 -2.59 7.82
C ALA A 141 10.62 -2.02 9.16
N ASP A 142 10.52 -0.71 9.28
CA ASP A 142 9.96 -0.03 10.45
C ASP A 142 8.50 -0.44 10.71
N ARG A 143 7.67 -0.49 9.65
CA ARG A 143 6.28 -0.95 9.77
C ARG A 143 6.16 -2.42 10.16
N LEU A 144 6.99 -3.27 9.56
CA LEU A 144 7.00 -4.70 9.87
C LEU A 144 7.53 -5.02 11.27
N ALA A 145 8.39 -4.17 11.83
CA ALA A 145 8.93 -4.32 13.17
C ALA A 145 7.94 -3.98 14.30
N GLN A 146 6.82 -3.32 13.99
CA GLN A 146 5.80 -3.01 15.00
C GLN A 146 5.13 -4.28 15.52
N ARG A 147 4.85 -4.29 16.82
CA ARG A 147 4.10 -5.39 17.44
C ARG A 147 2.61 -5.31 17.07
N PRO A 148 1.92 -6.44 16.97
CA PRO A 148 0.47 -6.45 16.81
C PRO A 148 -0.21 -5.63 17.91
N GLY A 149 -1.14 -4.74 17.53
CA GLY A 149 -1.86 -3.87 18.46
C GLY A 149 -1.10 -2.63 18.96
N GLU A 150 0.17 -2.47 18.63
CA GLU A 150 1.01 -1.32 19.05
C GLU A 150 1.30 -0.39 17.87
N TRP A 151 0.33 -0.14 16.99
CA TRP A 151 0.57 0.71 15.83
C TRP A 151 0.90 2.14 16.24
N GLN A 152 1.98 2.66 15.66
CA GLN A 152 2.41 4.05 15.78
C GLN A 152 2.71 4.60 14.37
N PRO A 153 2.40 5.87 14.07
CA PRO A 153 2.75 6.45 12.78
C PRO A 153 4.27 6.46 12.55
N PHE A 154 4.67 6.42 11.28
CA PHE A 154 6.07 6.46 10.90
C PHE A 154 6.75 7.76 11.37
N ASP A 155 7.79 7.63 12.18
CA ASP A 155 8.56 8.78 12.65
C ASP A 155 9.48 9.31 11.54
N ARG A 156 9.05 10.40 10.91
CA ARG A 156 9.81 11.12 9.89
C ARG A 156 10.85 12.11 10.46
N LYS A 157 10.79 12.42 11.74
CA LYS A 157 11.65 13.40 12.39
C LYS A 157 12.84 12.78 13.13
N GLY A 158 12.84 11.46 13.30
CA GLY A 158 13.90 10.74 13.99
C GLY A 158 15.31 10.97 13.43
N LEU A 159 16.32 10.47 14.11
CA LEU A 159 17.73 10.70 13.79
C LEU A 159 18.09 12.19 13.69
N PHE A 160 17.70 12.99 14.72
CA PHE A 160 17.99 14.42 14.78
C PHE A 160 17.49 15.24 13.59
N GLY A 161 16.35 14.84 12.99
CA GLY A 161 15.77 15.52 11.83
C GLY A 161 16.31 15.07 10.46
N LEU A 162 17.35 14.26 10.43
CA LEU A 162 17.94 13.78 9.16
C LEU A 162 16.98 12.93 8.34
N LYS A 163 16.06 12.19 8.99
CA LYS A 163 15.00 11.46 8.28
C LYS A 163 14.12 12.39 7.43
N GLY A 164 13.89 13.62 7.82
CA GLY A 164 13.12 14.60 7.05
C GLY A 164 13.66 14.89 5.65
N LEU A 165 14.95 14.66 5.41
CA LEU A 165 15.55 14.76 4.08
C LEU A 165 15.15 13.60 3.16
N LEU A 166 14.93 12.43 3.74
CA LEU A 166 14.58 11.20 3.01
C LEU A 166 13.06 11.03 2.89
N TYR A 167 12.30 11.56 3.85
CA TYR A 167 10.84 11.44 3.96
C TYR A 167 10.21 12.84 4.01
N PRO A 168 9.96 13.44 2.86
CA PRO A 168 9.36 14.76 2.79
C PRO A 168 8.00 14.83 3.50
N ASP A 169 7.61 16.03 3.95
CA ASP A 169 6.27 16.21 4.53
C ASP A 169 5.21 15.97 3.44
N PRO A 170 4.29 15.01 3.62
CA PRO A 170 3.24 14.74 2.64
C PRO A 170 2.28 15.92 2.46
N ASN A 171 2.20 16.81 3.45
CA ASN A 171 1.34 18.00 3.42
C ASN A 171 2.04 19.23 2.81
N ARG A 172 3.29 19.10 2.34
CA ARG A 172 3.95 20.22 1.66
C ARG A 172 3.22 20.57 0.37
N VAL A 173 2.99 21.83 0.17
CA VAL A 173 2.41 22.41 -1.05
C VAL A 173 3.44 22.39 -2.19
#